data_a32b42dbc9ca3edf2a6aeaf899478948
#
_entry.id   a32b42dbc9ca3edf2a6aeaf899478948
#
_cell.length_a   1.000
_cell.length_b   1.000
_cell.length_c   1.000
_cell.angle_alpha   90.00
_cell.angle_beta   90.00
_cell.angle_gamma   90.00
#
_symmetry.space_group_name_H-M   'P 1'
#
loop_
_entity.id
_entity.type
_entity.pdbx_description
1 polymer ?
#
loop_
_entity_poly.entity_id
_entity_poly.type
_entity_poly.pdbx_seq_one_letter_code
_entity_poly.pdbx_strand_id
1 'polypeptide(L)'
;MLNKSPIPLEEIIQECDRLFQSNQPELLGDHLRLWRRRAADAGDRAAELSLLNELIGHYRMNCDRQRGMSAVEDALHLIELLRNSSTVSGGTILLNAATALHSFGLFERAAELYERAKNAYLQNLAPDDQRFAGLWNNMAGSYSSAGEYDRAGECYRKALDILKKHNNLMDQAVTYINMAQLCDQIDESDLRIEELLDCAAECFDSPQAVRDSYYAHTCNKCFAAFGLFGRDDYADELKRRAEEFYARA
;
A
#
# COMPACT_ATOMS: atom_id res chain seq x y z
N MET A 1 36.52 -14.30 14.63
CA MET A 1 35.23 -13.97 14.00
C MET A 1 34.29 -13.55 15.12
N LEU A 2 33.96 -12.28 15.25
CA LEU A 2 32.98 -11.78 16.21
C LEU A 2 31.62 -12.39 15.80
N ASN A 3 31.02 -13.13 16.72
CA ASN A 3 29.67 -13.65 16.59
C ASN A 3 28.72 -12.42 16.53
N LYS A 4 28.39 -11.95 15.31
CA LYS A 4 27.44 -10.87 15.16
C LYS A 4 26.07 -11.46 15.53
N SER A 5 25.42 -10.89 16.53
CA SER A 5 24.04 -11.26 16.88
C SER A 5 23.18 -11.16 15.62
N PRO A 6 22.36 -12.14 15.34
CA PRO A 6 21.43 -12.05 14.19
C PRO A 6 20.53 -10.84 14.37
N ILE A 7 20.14 -10.22 13.25
CA ILE A 7 19.18 -9.10 13.27
C ILE A 7 17.80 -9.67 13.67
N PRO A 8 17.19 -9.25 14.80
CA PRO A 8 15.93 -9.77 15.29
C PRO A 8 14.76 -9.14 14.50
N LEU A 9 14.63 -9.52 13.21
CA LEU A 9 13.73 -8.86 12.28
C LEU A 9 12.27 -8.89 12.73
N GLU A 10 11.83 -10.01 13.34
CA GLU A 10 10.46 -10.16 13.83
C GLU A 10 10.13 -9.15 14.94
N GLU A 11 11.02 -9.01 15.92
CA GLU A 11 10.86 -8.03 17.02
C GLU A 11 10.87 -6.58 16.49
N ILE A 12 11.72 -6.32 15.49
CA ILE A 12 11.80 -5.00 14.85
C ILE A 12 10.49 -4.65 14.17
N ILE A 13 9.90 -5.59 13.42
CA ILE A 13 8.62 -5.36 12.73
C ILE A 13 7.48 -5.23 13.74
N GLN A 14 7.45 -6.02 14.80
CA GLN A 14 6.45 -5.85 15.88
C GLN A 14 6.51 -4.44 16.50
N GLU A 15 7.72 -3.91 16.72
CA GLU A 15 7.87 -2.54 17.20
C GLU A 15 7.44 -1.51 16.15
N CYS A 16 7.68 -1.75 14.86
CA CYS A 16 7.15 -0.91 13.78
C CYS A 16 5.62 -0.87 13.81
N ASP A 17 4.96 -2.02 13.97
CA ASP A 17 3.51 -2.11 14.07
C ASP A 17 2.98 -1.33 15.28
N ARG A 18 3.64 -1.46 16.44
CA ARG A 18 3.28 -0.71 17.65
C ARG A 18 3.40 0.81 17.46
N LEU A 19 4.50 1.27 16.86
CA LEU A 19 4.73 2.69 16.60
C LEU A 19 3.74 3.24 15.57
N PHE A 20 3.38 2.44 14.57
CA PHE A 20 2.35 2.79 13.59
C PHE A 20 0.97 2.91 14.25
N GLN A 21 0.57 1.92 15.06
CA GLN A 21 -0.70 1.93 15.80
C GLN A 21 -0.81 3.12 16.76
N SER A 22 0.30 3.53 17.36
CA SER A 22 0.37 4.68 18.26
C SER A 22 0.52 6.02 17.53
N ASN A 23 0.44 6.04 16.20
CA ASN A 23 0.59 7.23 15.35
C ASN A 23 1.89 8.03 15.63
N GLN A 24 3.03 7.32 15.73
CA GLN A 24 4.35 7.90 16.01
C GLN A 24 5.30 7.80 14.80
N PRO A 25 5.04 8.52 13.68
CA PRO A 25 5.78 8.33 12.43
C PRO A 25 7.26 8.69 12.52
N GLU A 26 7.63 9.68 13.33
CA GLU A 26 9.04 10.07 13.50
C GLU A 26 9.85 8.97 14.19
N LEU A 27 9.32 8.43 15.29
CA LEU A 27 9.97 7.31 16.00
C LEU A 27 10.03 6.05 15.16
N LEU A 28 9.00 5.76 14.36
CA LEU A 28 9.01 4.66 13.40
C LEU A 28 10.15 4.82 12.39
N GLY A 29 10.30 6.02 11.81
CA GLY A 29 11.37 6.31 10.87
C GLY A 29 12.76 6.17 11.49
N ASP A 30 12.96 6.65 12.73
CA ASP A 30 14.23 6.52 13.45
C ASP A 30 14.57 5.07 13.74
N HIS A 31 13.59 4.31 14.19
CA HIS A 31 13.73 2.88 14.47
C HIS A 31 14.15 2.10 13.23
N LEU A 32 13.45 2.29 12.11
CA LEU A 32 13.77 1.63 10.83
C LEU A 32 15.17 2.00 10.32
N ARG A 33 15.55 3.28 10.37
CA ARG A 33 16.88 3.74 9.94
C ARG A 33 18.00 3.14 10.78
N LEU A 34 17.83 3.08 12.11
CA LEU A 34 18.77 2.48 13.01
C LEU A 34 19.03 1.00 12.67
N TRP A 35 17.95 0.24 12.53
CA TRP A 35 18.07 -1.19 12.27
C TRP A 35 18.56 -1.51 10.86
N ARG A 36 18.15 -0.73 9.85
CA ARG A 36 18.72 -0.85 8.50
C ARG A 36 20.25 -0.67 8.53
N ARG A 37 20.76 0.34 9.26
CA ARG A 37 22.19 0.56 9.41
C ARG A 37 22.88 -0.63 10.09
N ARG A 38 22.30 -1.15 11.17
CA ARG A 38 22.82 -2.33 11.85
C ARG A 38 22.86 -3.57 10.96
N ALA A 39 21.84 -3.80 10.16
CA ALA A 39 21.80 -4.89 9.18
C ALA A 39 22.92 -4.75 8.12
N ALA A 40 23.11 -3.54 7.58
CA ALA A 40 24.18 -3.26 6.65
C ALA A 40 25.58 -3.49 7.27
N ASP A 41 25.82 -2.98 8.49
CA ASP A 41 27.08 -3.16 9.21
C ASP A 41 27.34 -4.64 9.57
N ALA A 42 26.29 -5.40 9.82
CA ALA A 42 26.36 -6.85 10.04
C ALA A 42 26.62 -7.64 8.75
N GLY A 43 26.37 -7.04 7.58
CA GLY A 43 26.38 -7.73 6.28
C GLY A 43 25.16 -8.61 6.05
N ASP A 44 24.10 -8.44 6.84
CA ASP A 44 22.82 -9.14 6.67
C ASP A 44 21.97 -8.45 5.62
N ARG A 45 22.26 -8.78 4.35
CA ARG A 45 21.61 -8.16 3.20
C ARG A 45 20.11 -8.49 3.09
N ALA A 46 19.68 -9.64 3.62
CA ALA A 46 18.27 -10.02 3.60
C ALA A 46 17.46 -9.16 4.59
N ALA A 47 17.97 -9.00 5.83
CA ALA A 47 17.36 -8.09 6.80
C ALA A 47 17.40 -6.63 6.32
N GLU A 48 18.53 -6.18 5.72
CA GLU A 48 18.65 -4.84 5.17
C GLU A 48 17.58 -4.59 4.11
N LEU A 49 17.36 -5.54 3.18
CA LEU A 49 16.34 -5.44 2.13
C LEU A 49 14.92 -5.36 2.70
N SER A 50 14.62 -6.17 3.72
CA SER A 50 13.32 -6.13 4.40
C SER A 50 13.08 -4.76 5.06
N LEU A 51 14.09 -4.21 5.74
CA LEU A 51 13.99 -2.90 6.39
C LEU A 51 13.91 -1.74 5.39
N LEU A 52 14.56 -1.86 4.23
CA LEU A 52 14.38 -0.91 3.12
C LEU A 52 12.95 -0.93 2.59
N ASN A 53 12.30 -2.09 2.50
CA ASN A 53 10.90 -2.20 2.11
C ASN A 53 9.99 -1.40 3.05
N GLU A 54 10.19 -1.52 4.36
CA GLU A 54 9.44 -0.72 5.35
C GLU A 54 9.74 0.78 5.24
N LEU A 55 11.01 1.16 5.03
CA LEU A 55 11.41 2.55 4.83
C LEU A 55 10.80 3.17 3.56
N ILE A 56 10.68 2.41 2.48
CA ILE A 56 10.01 2.86 1.25
C ILE A 56 8.55 3.24 1.54
N GLY A 57 7.83 2.37 2.26
CA GLY A 57 6.46 2.64 2.70
C GLY A 57 6.37 3.87 3.60
N HIS A 58 7.24 3.95 4.60
CA HIS A 58 7.32 5.07 5.54
C HIS A 58 7.58 6.41 4.82
N TYR A 59 8.57 6.50 3.94
CA TYR A 59 8.89 7.73 3.23
C TYR A 59 7.80 8.14 2.24
N ARG A 60 7.14 7.17 1.59
CA ARG A 60 5.99 7.43 0.74
C ARG A 60 4.83 8.06 1.53
N MET A 61 4.48 7.50 2.70
CA MET A 61 3.40 8.01 3.55
C MET A 61 3.69 9.44 4.07
N ASN A 62 4.95 9.76 4.33
CA ASN A 62 5.37 11.08 4.80
C ASN A 62 5.76 12.06 3.68
N CYS A 63 5.50 11.70 2.41
CA CYS A 63 5.85 12.51 1.24
C CYS A 63 7.35 12.87 1.16
N ASP A 64 8.24 12.11 1.80
CA ASP A 64 9.69 12.32 1.77
C ASP A 64 10.28 11.71 0.49
N ARG A 65 10.13 12.46 -0.61
CA ARG A 65 10.58 12.03 -1.94
C ARG A 65 12.10 11.72 -1.96
N GLN A 66 12.91 12.56 -1.32
CA GLN A 66 14.36 12.41 -1.41
C GLN A 66 14.84 11.09 -0.76
N ARG A 67 14.42 10.84 0.49
CA ARG A 67 14.80 9.60 1.18
C ARG A 67 14.11 8.39 0.58
N GLY A 68 12.87 8.55 0.13
CA GLY A 68 12.12 7.48 -0.54
C GLY A 68 12.82 7.01 -1.82
N MET A 69 13.28 7.94 -2.66
CA MET A 69 14.06 7.61 -3.86
C MET A 69 15.34 6.86 -3.52
N SER A 70 16.11 7.34 -2.53
CA SER A 70 17.33 6.65 -2.10
C SER A 70 17.04 5.23 -1.61
N ALA A 71 15.98 5.04 -0.82
CA ALA A 71 15.61 3.72 -0.32
C ALA A 71 15.18 2.78 -1.46
N VAL A 72 14.48 3.29 -2.48
CA VAL A 72 14.12 2.51 -3.68
C VAL A 72 15.37 2.07 -4.43
N GLU A 73 16.33 2.95 -4.71
CA GLU A 73 17.57 2.58 -5.42
C GLU A 73 18.37 1.53 -4.64
N ASP A 74 18.52 1.71 -3.31
CA ASP A 74 19.21 0.75 -2.45
C ASP A 74 18.49 -0.62 -2.45
N ALA A 75 17.16 -0.64 -2.39
CA ALA A 75 16.38 -1.87 -2.43
C ALA A 75 16.51 -2.59 -3.79
N LEU A 76 16.43 -1.86 -4.90
CA LEU A 76 16.60 -2.43 -6.24
C LEU A 76 18.01 -3.02 -6.40
N HIS A 77 19.04 -2.33 -5.92
CA HIS A 77 20.41 -2.87 -5.95
C HIS A 77 20.52 -4.19 -5.15
N LEU A 78 19.94 -4.25 -3.94
CA LEU A 78 19.97 -5.48 -3.14
C LEU A 78 19.12 -6.61 -3.74
N ILE A 79 17.99 -6.32 -4.38
CA ILE A 79 17.19 -7.31 -5.12
C ILE A 79 18.03 -8.00 -6.18
N GLU A 80 18.79 -7.24 -6.97
CA GLU A 80 19.64 -7.80 -8.02
C GLU A 80 20.83 -8.57 -7.42
N LEU A 81 21.48 -8.02 -6.40
CA LEU A 81 22.59 -8.67 -5.70
C LEU A 81 22.20 -10.02 -5.12
N LEU A 82 21.02 -10.11 -4.52
CA LEU A 82 20.48 -11.33 -3.89
C LEU A 82 19.78 -12.26 -4.89
N ARG A 83 19.66 -11.87 -6.16
CA ARG A 83 18.88 -12.59 -7.19
C ARG A 83 17.45 -12.87 -6.77
N ASN A 84 16.83 -11.90 -6.10
CA ASN A 84 15.52 -12.04 -5.48
C ASN A 84 14.36 -11.55 -6.36
N SER A 85 14.65 -11.00 -7.55
CA SER A 85 13.69 -10.32 -8.41
C SER A 85 12.53 -11.19 -8.91
N SER A 86 12.71 -12.50 -8.96
CA SER A 86 11.68 -13.45 -9.42
C SER A 86 10.96 -14.17 -8.28
N THR A 87 11.24 -13.85 -7.03
CA THR A 87 10.56 -14.46 -5.87
C THR A 87 9.33 -13.65 -5.46
N VAL A 88 8.45 -14.24 -4.65
CA VAL A 88 7.29 -13.53 -4.09
C VAL A 88 7.74 -12.32 -3.25
N SER A 89 8.75 -12.49 -2.39
CA SER A 89 9.28 -11.40 -1.57
C SER A 89 9.85 -10.27 -2.42
N GLY A 90 10.65 -10.61 -3.45
CA GLY A 90 11.16 -9.63 -4.41
C GLY A 90 10.04 -8.90 -5.15
N GLY A 91 9.01 -9.64 -5.58
CA GLY A 91 7.81 -9.07 -6.20
C GLY A 91 7.09 -8.06 -5.29
N THR A 92 6.97 -8.36 -3.99
CA THR A 92 6.37 -7.43 -3.02
C THR A 92 7.20 -6.15 -2.86
N ILE A 93 8.51 -6.27 -2.80
CA ILE A 93 9.41 -5.10 -2.69
C ILE A 93 9.36 -4.26 -3.99
N LEU A 94 9.35 -4.91 -5.16
CA LEU A 94 9.18 -4.24 -6.45
C LEU A 94 7.84 -3.49 -6.52
N LEU A 95 6.76 -4.09 -6.03
CA LEU A 95 5.43 -3.47 -5.94
C LEU A 95 5.45 -2.22 -5.04
N ASN A 96 6.05 -2.30 -3.86
CA ASN A 96 6.14 -1.17 -2.93
C ASN A 96 7.03 -0.05 -3.49
N ALA A 97 8.15 -0.40 -4.14
CA ALA A 97 9.02 0.55 -4.83
C ALA A 97 8.28 1.24 -5.98
N ALA A 98 7.53 0.49 -6.80
CA ALA A 98 6.70 1.04 -7.88
C ALA A 98 5.66 2.04 -7.33
N THR A 99 4.97 1.66 -6.24
CA THR A 99 3.97 2.51 -5.60
C THR A 99 4.57 3.81 -5.07
N ALA A 100 5.78 3.75 -4.50
CA ALA A 100 6.50 4.95 -4.05
C ALA A 100 6.91 5.82 -5.24
N LEU A 101 7.48 5.24 -6.29
CA LEU A 101 7.85 5.98 -7.51
C LEU A 101 6.64 6.66 -8.15
N HIS A 102 5.50 5.95 -8.24
CA HIS A 102 4.25 6.51 -8.73
C HIS A 102 3.81 7.73 -7.90
N SER A 103 3.79 7.61 -6.56
CA SER A 103 3.43 8.72 -5.67
C SER A 103 4.40 9.91 -5.75
N PHE A 104 5.62 9.68 -6.20
CA PHE A 104 6.62 10.71 -6.46
C PHE A 104 6.59 11.29 -7.90
N GLY A 105 5.62 10.86 -8.72
CA GLY A 105 5.44 11.34 -10.09
C GLY A 105 6.40 10.73 -11.12
N LEU A 106 6.99 9.58 -10.84
CA LEU A 106 7.92 8.87 -11.73
C LEU A 106 7.21 7.68 -12.40
N PHE A 107 6.20 8.00 -13.19
CA PHE A 107 5.20 7.06 -13.70
C PHE A 107 5.79 5.96 -14.59
N GLU A 108 6.70 6.29 -15.51
CA GLU A 108 7.33 5.32 -16.42
C GLU A 108 8.13 4.28 -15.63
N ARG A 109 8.94 4.72 -14.67
CA ARG A 109 9.72 3.81 -13.81
C ARG A 109 8.81 2.96 -12.92
N ALA A 110 7.73 3.53 -12.41
CA ALA A 110 6.74 2.80 -11.62
C ALA A 110 6.11 1.67 -12.47
N ALA A 111 5.72 1.97 -13.71
CA ALA A 111 5.12 1.00 -14.63
C ALA A 111 6.06 -0.21 -14.88
N GLU A 112 7.34 0.04 -15.11
CA GLU A 112 8.34 -1.02 -15.28
C GLU A 112 8.43 -1.94 -14.05
N LEU A 113 8.44 -1.37 -12.84
CA LEU A 113 8.52 -2.15 -11.61
C LEU A 113 7.21 -2.91 -11.32
N TYR A 114 6.05 -2.34 -11.65
CA TYR A 114 4.76 -3.06 -11.54
C TYR A 114 4.75 -4.31 -12.45
N GLU A 115 5.24 -4.19 -13.69
CA GLU A 115 5.32 -5.34 -14.59
C GLU A 115 6.29 -6.42 -14.04
N ARG A 116 7.42 -6.03 -13.48
CA ARG A 116 8.36 -6.96 -12.82
C ARG A 116 7.72 -7.64 -11.63
N ALA A 117 7.01 -6.90 -10.76
CA ALA A 117 6.28 -7.45 -9.61
C ALA A 117 5.20 -8.43 -10.06
N LYS A 118 4.42 -8.08 -11.10
CA LYS A 118 3.41 -8.94 -11.70
C LYS A 118 4.01 -10.27 -12.18
N ASN A 119 5.12 -10.22 -12.90
CA ASN A 119 5.78 -11.41 -13.41
C ASN A 119 6.29 -12.31 -12.27
N ALA A 120 6.85 -11.73 -11.19
CA ALA A 120 7.26 -12.49 -10.02
C ALA A 120 6.08 -13.18 -9.34
N TYR A 121 4.93 -12.51 -9.22
CA TYR A 121 3.72 -13.10 -8.64
C TYR A 121 3.12 -14.18 -9.53
N LEU A 122 3.01 -13.97 -10.84
CA LEU A 122 2.47 -14.95 -11.78
C LEU A 122 3.27 -16.25 -11.82
N GLN A 123 4.57 -16.20 -11.55
CA GLN A 123 5.43 -17.38 -11.51
C GLN A 123 5.30 -18.20 -10.23
N ASN A 124 4.86 -17.59 -9.12
CA ASN A 124 4.99 -18.19 -7.80
C ASN A 124 3.70 -18.29 -7.00
N LEU A 125 2.62 -17.62 -7.41
CA LEU A 125 1.38 -17.54 -6.65
C LEU A 125 0.21 -18.13 -7.43
N ALA A 126 -0.79 -18.61 -6.70
CA ALA A 126 -2.08 -18.97 -7.30
C ALA A 126 -2.78 -17.71 -7.85
N PRO A 127 -3.58 -17.84 -8.94
CA PRO A 127 -4.22 -16.69 -9.59
C PRO A 127 -5.14 -15.86 -8.69
N ASP A 128 -5.63 -16.43 -7.60
CA ASP A 128 -6.52 -15.82 -6.63
C ASP A 128 -5.82 -15.41 -5.31
N ASP A 129 -4.49 -15.41 -5.28
CA ASP A 129 -3.75 -14.96 -4.10
C ASP A 129 -4.02 -13.47 -3.82
N GLN A 130 -4.27 -13.14 -2.55
CA GLN A 130 -4.66 -11.78 -2.13
C GLN A 130 -3.66 -10.69 -2.54
N ARG A 131 -2.39 -11.02 -2.68
CA ARG A 131 -1.34 -10.07 -3.10
C ARG A 131 -1.58 -9.48 -4.48
N PHE A 132 -2.27 -10.22 -5.36
CA PHE A 132 -2.68 -9.69 -6.66
C PHE A 132 -3.68 -8.54 -6.53
N ALA A 133 -4.52 -8.51 -5.51
CA ALA A 133 -5.47 -7.40 -5.33
C ALA A 133 -4.74 -6.06 -5.15
N GLY A 134 -3.73 -6.01 -4.28
CA GLY A 134 -2.90 -4.82 -4.11
C GLY A 134 -2.13 -4.45 -5.38
N LEU A 135 -1.59 -5.44 -6.09
CA LEU A 135 -0.92 -5.22 -7.38
C LEU A 135 -1.86 -4.60 -8.41
N TRP A 136 -3.06 -5.18 -8.61
CA TRP A 136 -4.02 -4.68 -9.58
C TRP A 136 -4.55 -3.30 -9.22
N ASN A 137 -4.81 -3.00 -7.95
CA ASN A 137 -5.21 -1.67 -7.49
C ASN A 137 -4.15 -0.60 -7.82
N ASN A 138 -2.88 -0.89 -7.53
CA ASN A 138 -1.80 0.05 -7.76
C ASN A 138 -1.50 0.23 -9.27
N MET A 139 -1.57 -0.84 -10.05
CA MET A 139 -1.47 -0.75 -11.52
C MET A 139 -2.63 0.04 -12.11
N ALA A 140 -3.86 -0.13 -11.60
CA ALA A 140 -5.01 0.65 -12.04
C ALA A 140 -4.80 2.16 -11.84
N GLY A 141 -4.32 2.58 -10.65
CA GLY A 141 -3.96 3.97 -10.41
C GLY A 141 -2.90 4.50 -11.37
N SER A 142 -1.91 3.66 -11.71
CA SER A 142 -0.88 4.03 -12.68
C SER A 142 -1.46 4.19 -14.10
N TYR A 143 -2.33 3.29 -14.55
CA TYR A 143 -3.02 3.41 -15.84
C TYR A 143 -3.95 4.63 -15.88
N SER A 144 -4.70 4.89 -14.81
CA SER A 144 -5.54 6.09 -14.69
C SER A 144 -4.71 7.37 -14.84
N SER A 145 -3.56 7.46 -14.15
CA SER A 145 -2.64 8.60 -14.28
C SER A 145 -2.03 8.77 -15.68
N ALA A 146 -1.95 7.69 -16.45
CA ALA A 146 -1.49 7.69 -17.83
C ALA A 146 -2.62 7.95 -18.86
N GLY A 147 -3.88 8.10 -18.42
CA GLY A 147 -5.03 8.24 -19.29
C GLY A 147 -5.50 6.93 -19.94
N GLU A 148 -4.98 5.78 -19.50
CA GLU A 148 -5.34 4.46 -19.99
C GLU A 148 -6.53 3.89 -19.21
N TYR A 149 -7.67 4.59 -19.25
CA TYR A 149 -8.82 4.38 -18.37
C TYR A 149 -9.44 2.98 -18.49
N ASP A 150 -9.53 2.43 -19.69
CA ASP A 150 -10.06 1.06 -19.90
C ASP A 150 -9.23 0.03 -19.15
N ARG A 151 -7.89 0.14 -19.22
CA ARG A 151 -6.96 -0.75 -18.50
C ARG A 151 -7.05 -0.56 -16.99
N ALA A 152 -7.23 0.68 -16.54
CA ALA A 152 -7.45 0.98 -15.13
C ALA A 152 -8.72 0.28 -14.62
N GLY A 153 -9.84 0.41 -15.34
CA GLY A 153 -11.09 -0.24 -15.00
C GLY A 153 -11.01 -1.77 -14.96
N GLU A 154 -10.28 -2.39 -15.91
CA GLU A 154 -10.02 -3.83 -15.88
C GLU A 154 -9.22 -4.27 -14.65
N CYS A 155 -8.19 -3.51 -14.28
CA CYS A 155 -7.38 -3.81 -13.11
C CYS A 155 -8.17 -3.68 -11.81
N TYR A 156 -8.99 -2.64 -11.66
CA TYR A 156 -9.87 -2.50 -10.50
C TYR A 156 -10.87 -3.65 -10.39
N ARG A 157 -11.47 -4.12 -11.51
CA ARG A 157 -12.37 -5.29 -11.50
C ARG A 157 -11.64 -6.55 -11.00
N LYS A 158 -10.42 -6.82 -11.53
CA LYS A 158 -9.60 -7.96 -11.08
C LYS A 158 -9.26 -7.87 -9.58
N ALA A 159 -8.97 -6.68 -9.07
CA ALA A 159 -8.73 -6.47 -7.65
C ALA A 159 -9.98 -6.80 -6.83
N LEU A 160 -11.15 -6.26 -7.21
CA LEU A 160 -12.42 -6.49 -6.52
C LEU A 160 -12.82 -7.97 -6.49
N ASP A 161 -12.63 -8.70 -7.59
CA ASP A 161 -12.96 -10.13 -7.66
C ASP A 161 -12.18 -10.93 -6.59
N ILE A 162 -10.89 -10.63 -6.45
CA ILE A 162 -10.04 -11.27 -5.43
C ILE A 162 -10.46 -10.81 -4.02
N LEU A 163 -10.66 -9.52 -3.80
CA LEU A 163 -11.01 -8.97 -2.50
C LEU A 163 -12.35 -9.47 -1.98
N LYS A 164 -13.35 -9.62 -2.87
CA LYS A 164 -14.66 -10.20 -2.55
C LYS A 164 -14.53 -11.67 -2.16
N LYS A 165 -13.73 -12.44 -2.91
CA LYS A 165 -13.49 -13.87 -2.61
C LYS A 165 -12.88 -14.06 -1.22
N HIS A 166 -12.04 -13.14 -0.78
CA HIS A 166 -11.36 -13.19 0.52
C HIS A 166 -12.05 -12.36 1.62
N ASN A 167 -13.21 -11.77 1.34
CA ASN A 167 -13.95 -10.91 2.28
C ASN A 167 -13.09 -9.76 2.88
N ASN A 168 -12.17 -9.21 2.08
CA ASN A 168 -11.33 -8.08 2.51
C ASN A 168 -12.07 -6.76 2.29
N LEU A 169 -12.91 -6.37 3.26
CA LEU A 169 -13.83 -5.24 3.16
C LEU A 169 -13.12 -3.89 3.04
N MET A 170 -12.02 -3.68 3.76
CA MET A 170 -11.32 -2.39 3.74
C MET A 170 -10.67 -2.12 2.39
N ASP A 171 -10.03 -3.11 1.79
CA ASP A 171 -9.46 -2.94 0.45
C ASP A 171 -10.55 -2.88 -0.64
N GLN A 172 -11.71 -3.53 -0.44
CA GLN A 172 -12.87 -3.34 -1.32
C GLN A 172 -13.35 -1.89 -1.29
N ALA A 173 -13.51 -1.29 -0.09
CA ALA A 173 -13.91 0.11 0.06
C ALA A 173 -12.93 1.06 -0.68
N VAL A 174 -11.63 0.88 -0.48
CA VAL A 174 -10.60 1.65 -1.20
C VAL A 174 -10.73 1.47 -2.72
N THR A 175 -10.96 0.24 -3.18
CA THR A 175 -11.09 -0.04 -4.63
C THR A 175 -12.33 0.62 -5.22
N TYR A 176 -13.48 0.57 -4.53
CA TYR A 176 -14.69 1.24 -4.98
C TYR A 176 -14.52 2.76 -5.06
N ILE A 177 -13.87 3.37 -4.08
CA ILE A 177 -13.56 4.81 -4.11
C ILE A 177 -12.64 5.15 -5.28
N ASN A 178 -11.61 4.36 -5.52
CA ASN A 178 -10.72 4.57 -6.67
C ASN A 178 -11.47 4.43 -8.01
N MET A 179 -12.45 3.52 -8.09
CA MET A 179 -13.32 3.39 -9.27
C MET A 179 -14.26 4.59 -9.42
N ALA A 180 -14.80 5.14 -8.33
CA ALA A 180 -15.60 6.37 -8.37
C ALA A 180 -14.76 7.55 -8.90
N GLN A 181 -13.53 7.69 -8.44
CA GLN A 181 -12.60 8.69 -8.96
C GLN A 181 -12.24 8.47 -10.45
N LEU A 182 -12.14 7.20 -10.88
CA LEU A 182 -11.94 6.89 -12.31
C LEU A 182 -13.14 7.30 -13.14
N CYS A 183 -14.38 7.02 -12.66
CA CYS A 183 -15.61 7.44 -13.32
C CYS A 183 -15.70 8.97 -13.48
N ASP A 184 -15.33 9.71 -12.45
CA ASP A 184 -15.25 11.18 -12.49
C ASP A 184 -14.23 11.67 -13.53
N GLN A 185 -13.06 11.03 -13.65
CA GLN A 185 -12.04 11.40 -14.64
C GLN A 185 -12.48 11.19 -16.10
N ILE A 186 -13.40 10.26 -16.36
CA ILE A 186 -13.93 9.97 -17.70
C ILE A 186 -15.29 10.58 -17.95
N ASP A 187 -15.72 11.49 -17.08
CA ASP A 187 -17.01 12.17 -17.15
C ASP A 187 -18.20 11.19 -17.25
N GLU A 188 -18.12 10.08 -16.49
CA GLU A 188 -19.20 9.10 -16.38
C GLU A 188 -20.33 9.64 -15.50
N SER A 189 -21.51 8.99 -15.56
CA SER A 189 -22.70 9.50 -14.87
C SER A 189 -22.54 9.57 -13.35
N ASP A 190 -23.06 10.64 -12.74
CA ASP A 190 -23.12 10.80 -11.27
C ASP A 190 -23.77 9.61 -10.57
N LEU A 191 -24.77 8.98 -11.21
CA LEU A 191 -25.42 7.78 -10.66
C LEU A 191 -24.42 6.64 -10.47
N ARG A 192 -23.49 6.45 -11.39
CA ARG A 192 -22.49 5.40 -11.28
C ARG A 192 -21.49 5.68 -10.16
N ILE A 193 -21.10 6.93 -10.00
CA ILE A 193 -20.24 7.38 -8.90
C ILE A 193 -20.93 7.11 -7.56
N GLU A 194 -22.22 7.49 -7.45
CA GLU A 194 -23.02 7.28 -6.24
C GLU A 194 -23.13 5.79 -5.87
N GLU A 195 -23.41 4.91 -6.83
CA GLU A 195 -23.43 3.44 -6.60
C GLU A 195 -22.11 2.91 -6.04
N LEU A 196 -20.99 3.41 -6.56
CA LEU A 196 -19.66 2.98 -6.09
C LEU A 196 -19.35 3.49 -4.68
N LEU A 197 -19.77 4.71 -4.36
CA LEU A 197 -19.63 5.27 -3.02
C LEU A 197 -20.53 4.53 -2.01
N ASP A 198 -21.74 4.12 -2.42
CA ASP A 198 -22.60 3.29 -1.59
C ASP A 198 -21.96 1.93 -1.30
N CYS A 199 -21.40 1.27 -2.31
CA CYS A 199 -20.67 0.02 -2.11
C CYS A 199 -19.47 0.20 -1.15
N ALA A 200 -18.76 1.32 -1.24
CA ALA A 200 -17.67 1.62 -0.31
C ALA A 200 -18.17 1.83 1.12
N ALA A 201 -19.26 2.59 1.30
CA ALA A 201 -19.89 2.81 2.59
C ALA A 201 -20.38 1.49 3.22
N GLU A 202 -21.03 0.63 2.45
CA GLU A 202 -21.45 -0.71 2.91
C GLU A 202 -20.29 -1.54 3.44
N CYS A 203 -19.08 -1.44 2.84
CA CYS A 203 -17.90 -2.11 3.35
C CYS A 203 -17.48 -1.58 4.74
N PHE A 204 -17.49 -0.27 4.96
CA PHE A 204 -17.17 0.34 6.26
C PHE A 204 -18.22 0.04 7.32
N ASP A 205 -19.49 -0.03 6.94
CA ASP A 205 -20.61 -0.21 7.85
C ASP A 205 -20.94 -1.68 8.12
N SER A 206 -20.31 -2.59 7.39
CA SER A 206 -20.50 -4.02 7.54
C SER A 206 -20.24 -4.46 8.99
N PRO A 207 -21.14 -5.29 9.57
CA PRO A 207 -20.89 -5.89 10.88
C PRO A 207 -19.71 -6.87 10.88
N GLN A 208 -19.21 -7.26 9.71
CA GLN A 208 -18.05 -8.12 9.53
C GLN A 208 -16.74 -7.32 9.47
N ALA A 209 -16.81 -5.99 9.36
CA ALA A 209 -15.63 -5.15 9.34
C ALA A 209 -14.94 -5.15 10.72
N VAL A 210 -13.72 -5.66 10.76
CA VAL A 210 -12.89 -5.65 11.97
C VAL A 210 -12.41 -4.22 12.21
N ARG A 211 -12.81 -3.63 13.33
CA ARG A 211 -12.51 -2.23 13.69
C ARG A 211 -11.16 -2.11 14.41
N ASP A 212 -10.11 -2.45 13.71
CA ASP A 212 -8.72 -2.40 14.14
C ASP A 212 -7.99 -1.13 13.65
N SER A 213 -6.68 -1.08 13.82
CA SER A 213 -5.83 0.02 13.34
C SER A 213 -5.88 0.18 11.81
N TYR A 214 -6.04 -0.93 11.08
CA TYR A 214 -6.16 -0.88 9.62
C TYR A 214 -7.50 -0.28 9.17
N TYR A 215 -8.59 -0.61 9.87
CA TYR A 215 -9.89 0.05 9.69
C TYR A 215 -9.80 1.55 9.92
N ALA A 216 -9.21 1.98 11.05
CA ALA A 216 -9.08 3.39 11.39
C ALA A 216 -8.19 4.14 10.38
N HIS A 217 -7.08 3.52 9.96
CA HIS A 217 -6.24 4.06 8.91
C HIS A 217 -6.99 4.22 7.58
N THR A 218 -7.81 3.22 7.22
CA THR A 218 -8.60 3.26 5.98
C THR A 218 -9.69 4.32 6.04
N CYS A 219 -10.39 4.49 7.18
CA CYS A 219 -11.32 5.60 7.39
C CYS A 219 -10.62 6.94 7.17
N ASN A 220 -9.45 7.14 7.81
CA ASN A 220 -8.67 8.37 7.70
C ASN A 220 -8.13 8.63 6.27
N LYS A 221 -7.89 7.57 5.51
CA LYS A 221 -7.48 7.68 4.10
C LYS A 221 -8.64 8.06 3.17
N CYS A 222 -9.85 7.58 3.48
CA CYS A 222 -10.98 7.60 2.55
C CYS A 222 -11.96 8.75 2.79
N PHE A 223 -12.00 9.36 3.98
CA PHE A 223 -13.00 10.40 4.30
C PHE A 223 -12.99 11.56 3.29
N ALA A 224 -11.80 12.01 2.88
CA ALA A 224 -11.69 13.13 1.94
C ALA A 224 -12.31 12.83 0.56
N ALA A 225 -12.30 11.57 0.13
CA ALA A 225 -12.92 11.18 -1.13
C ALA A 225 -14.45 11.27 -1.08
N PHE A 226 -15.07 10.91 0.05
CA PHE A 226 -16.52 11.11 0.22
C PHE A 226 -16.90 12.59 0.20
N GLY A 227 -16.11 13.46 0.86
CA GLY A 227 -16.33 14.91 0.82
C GLY A 227 -16.16 15.49 -0.60
N LEU A 228 -15.21 14.97 -1.39
CA LEU A 228 -15.03 15.39 -2.79
C LEU A 228 -16.31 15.19 -3.62
N PHE A 229 -17.07 14.14 -3.34
CA PHE A 229 -18.33 13.81 -4.01
C PHE A 229 -19.57 14.30 -3.25
N GLY A 230 -19.43 15.27 -2.34
CA GLY A 230 -20.56 15.93 -1.64
C GLY A 230 -21.20 15.10 -0.54
N ARG A 231 -20.58 14.01 -0.09
CA ARG A 231 -21.05 13.17 1.02
C ARG A 231 -20.40 13.59 2.34
N ASP A 232 -20.52 14.87 2.70
CA ASP A 232 -19.82 15.49 3.84
C ASP A 232 -20.16 14.84 5.17
N ASP A 233 -21.43 14.50 5.43
CA ASP A 233 -21.85 13.84 6.68
C ASP A 233 -21.15 12.48 6.87
N TYR A 234 -21.00 11.70 5.79
CA TYR A 234 -20.32 10.41 5.87
C TYR A 234 -18.80 10.57 5.96
N ALA A 235 -18.24 11.58 5.31
CA ALA A 235 -16.84 11.94 5.46
C ALA A 235 -16.50 12.30 6.91
N ASP A 236 -17.31 13.12 7.57
CA ASP A 236 -17.17 13.49 8.98
C ASP A 236 -17.30 12.27 9.90
N GLU A 237 -18.23 11.37 9.59
CA GLU A 237 -18.39 10.11 10.35
C GLU A 237 -17.15 9.22 10.25
N LEU A 238 -16.57 9.01 9.06
CA LEU A 238 -15.35 8.23 8.90
C LEU A 238 -14.17 8.86 9.65
N LYS A 239 -14.03 10.17 9.57
CA LYS A 239 -13.02 10.92 10.31
C LYS A 239 -13.17 10.72 11.82
N ARG A 240 -14.39 10.86 12.34
CA ARG A 240 -14.69 10.62 13.76
C ARG A 240 -14.35 9.19 14.19
N ARG A 241 -14.67 8.17 13.37
CA ARG A 241 -14.34 6.76 13.66
C ARG A 241 -12.82 6.55 13.78
N ALA A 242 -12.03 7.17 12.91
CA ALA A 242 -10.57 7.11 12.99
C ALA A 242 -10.04 7.80 14.25
N GLU A 243 -10.49 9.02 14.54
CA GLU A 243 -10.09 9.80 15.72
C GLU A 243 -10.42 9.06 17.03
N GLU A 244 -11.62 8.48 17.15
CA GLU A 244 -12.02 7.70 18.31
C GLU A 244 -11.15 6.45 18.53
N PHE A 245 -10.72 5.79 17.45
CA PHE A 245 -9.82 4.66 17.56
C PHE A 245 -8.46 5.10 18.13
N TYR A 246 -7.84 6.12 17.53
CA TYR A 246 -6.51 6.59 17.96
C TYR A 246 -6.54 7.24 19.36
N ALA A 247 -7.67 7.80 19.79
CA ALA A 247 -7.79 8.34 21.15
C ALA A 247 -7.85 7.25 22.25
N ARG A 248 -8.11 5.98 21.88
CA ARG A 248 -8.19 4.84 22.82
C ARG A 248 -6.93 3.97 22.80
N ALA A 249 -6.08 4.12 21.78
CA ALA A 249 -4.83 3.39 21.61
C ALA A 249 -3.67 4.05 22.35
#